data_4efc14c428554146de9af6be6ae02a15
#
_entry.id   4efc14c428554146de9af6be6ae02a15
#
_cell.length_a   1.000
_cell.length_b   1.000
_cell.length_c   1.000
_cell.angle_alpha   90.00
_cell.angle_beta   90.00
_cell.angle_gamma   90.00
#
_symmetry.space_group_name_H-M   'P 1'
#
loop_
_entity.id
_entity.type
_entity.pdbx_description
1 polymer ?
#
loop_
_entity_poly.entity_id
_entity_poly.type
_entity_poly.pdbx_seq_one_letter_code
_entity_poly.pdbx_strand_id
1 'polypeptide(L)'
;MGRVKTWAVLGAAMAFSGCRSENPASEGAAAAKFRSIKPVARKSSSGSKAARRGGELRIGKGRFFSFAMPPDWRVGEDGQFALSLVAPDNKALTVMVGNAGLPPDYPPMRFAREKLLALRPQDLQVGEPRQARPVAGFRNAYEFEVSYSVRGVAYQGVAKVSVAPAYDSGTLAMTAAMAAADQWRAGYSTWLPQVADQISATDGGAFGLRGIMQQSLRNSTAFAEAARQYRDWSQKTWQQVTDQRNASQDGKNFAEREILGGVQTFANPYGTGQSMELPTTYKYNWTDRQENVVGTDDPSANPNVGSTKEWRKMERVGK
;
A
#
# COMPACT_ATOMS: atom_id res chain seq x y z
N MET A 1 16.24 -1.03 -41.13
CA MET A 1 16.77 -2.00 -40.15
C MET A 1 17.25 -1.20 -38.91
N GLY A 2 16.40 -1.04 -37.93
CA GLY A 2 16.68 -0.26 -36.70
C GLY A 2 16.82 -1.19 -35.48
N ARG A 3 17.97 -1.15 -34.84
CA ARG A 3 18.32 -1.98 -33.68
C ARG A 3 17.47 -1.57 -32.47
N VAL A 4 16.70 -2.52 -31.96
CA VAL A 4 15.99 -2.44 -30.68
C VAL A 4 16.99 -2.62 -29.54
N LYS A 5 17.19 -1.60 -28.72
CA LYS A 5 18.02 -1.69 -27.51
C LYS A 5 17.22 -2.38 -26.38
N THR A 6 17.74 -3.50 -25.94
CA THR A 6 17.21 -4.32 -24.84
C THR A 6 17.63 -3.68 -23.51
N TRP A 7 16.68 -3.40 -22.64
CA TRP A 7 16.93 -2.94 -21.26
C TRP A 7 16.92 -4.15 -20.32
N ALA A 8 18.07 -4.39 -19.69
CA ALA A 8 18.22 -5.36 -18.62
C ALA A 8 18.01 -4.66 -17.27
N VAL A 9 17.06 -5.17 -16.47
CA VAL A 9 16.86 -4.73 -15.09
C VAL A 9 17.53 -5.77 -14.19
N LEU A 10 18.62 -5.35 -13.52
CA LEU A 10 19.29 -6.15 -12.49
C LEU A 10 18.45 -6.13 -11.18
N GLY A 11 18.13 -7.32 -10.68
CA GLY A 11 17.59 -7.53 -9.34
C GLY A 11 18.70 -7.98 -8.39
N ALA A 12 18.85 -7.32 -7.27
CA ALA A 12 19.73 -7.72 -6.18
C ALA A 12 18.93 -8.50 -5.13
N ALA A 13 19.38 -9.74 -4.83
CA ALA A 13 18.88 -10.56 -3.74
C ALA A 13 19.76 -10.33 -2.50
N MET A 14 19.16 -10.13 -1.34
CA MET A 14 19.85 -10.17 -0.04
C MET A 14 19.37 -11.38 0.77
N ALA A 15 20.33 -12.18 1.17
CA ALA A 15 20.17 -13.32 2.05
C ALA A 15 20.37 -12.90 3.52
N PHE A 16 19.53 -13.39 4.43
CA PHE A 16 19.73 -13.27 5.87
C PHE A 16 20.04 -14.64 6.47
N SER A 17 21.20 -14.71 7.14
CA SER A 17 21.64 -15.83 7.97
C SER A 17 21.06 -15.75 9.38
N GLY A 18 20.63 -16.90 9.90
CA GLY A 18 20.13 -17.04 11.25
C GLY A 18 21.26 -17.31 12.27
N CYS A 19 21.01 -16.91 13.50
CA CYS A 19 21.75 -17.37 14.66
C CYS A 19 20.81 -17.98 15.68
N ARG A 20 21.21 -19.17 16.11
CA ARG A 20 20.59 -20.03 17.10
C ARG A 20 21.40 -19.90 18.41
N SER A 21 20.78 -19.84 19.57
CA SER A 21 21.47 -20.15 20.83
C SER A 21 20.55 -20.81 21.84
N GLU A 22 21.14 -21.77 22.51
CA GLU A 22 20.57 -22.79 23.37
C GLU A 22 20.42 -22.37 24.83
N ASN A 23 19.54 -23.11 25.53
CA ASN A 23 19.28 -23.06 26.97
C ASN A 23 20.42 -23.67 27.81
N PRO A 24 20.48 -23.45 29.14
CA PRO A 24 20.21 -24.57 30.03
C PRO A 24 19.37 -24.29 31.28
N ALA A 25 18.75 -25.35 31.76
CA ALA A 25 17.92 -25.44 32.95
C ALA A 25 18.75 -25.57 34.24
N SER A 26 18.18 -25.20 35.40
CA SER A 26 18.46 -25.91 36.68
C SER A 26 17.37 -25.63 37.72
N GLU A 27 17.05 -26.68 38.45
CA GLU A 27 16.03 -26.88 39.47
C GLU A 27 16.30 -26.15 40.79
N GLY A 28 15.21 -25.92 41.57
CA GLY A 28 15.28 -25.52 42.99
C GLY A 28 13.91 -25.23 43.56
N ALA A 29 13.25 -26.24 44.13
CA ALA A 29 11.96 -26.09 44.81
C ALA A 29 12.13 -25.41 46.20
N ALA A 30 11.52 -24.27 46.40
CA ALA A 30 11.36 -23.60 47.70
C ALA A 30 9.92 -23.18 47.94
N ALA A 31 9.40 -23.39 49.14
CA ALA A 31 8.04 -23.15 49.59
C ALA A 31 7.56 -21.73 49.26
N ALA A 32 6.43 -21.63 48.57
CA ALA A 32 5.84 -20.37 48.08
C ALA A 32 5.34 -19.52 49.26
N LYS A 33 5.97 -18.38 49.47
CA LYS A 33 5.46 -17.33 50.36
C LYS A 33 4.84 -16.19 49.51
N PHE A 34 3.56 -15.87 49.77
CA PHE A 34 2.94 -14.71 49.18
C PHE A 34 3.51 -13.42 49.78
N ARG A 35 3.85 -12.45 48.91
CA ARG A 35 4.27 -11.11 49.31
C ARG A 35 3.38 -10.05 48.68
N SER A 36 3.05 -8.99 49.43
CA SER A 36 2.29 -7.85 48.94
C SER A 36 3.11 -7.02 47.96
N ILE A 37 2.51 -6.59 46.85
CA ILE A 37 3.14 -5.84 45.79
C ILE A 37 2.39 -4.53 45.53
N LYS A 38 3.12 -3.41 45.28
CA LYS A 38 2.53 -2.12 44.91
C LYS A 38 2.54 -1.95 43.39
N PRO A 39 1.41 -1.48 42.76
CA PRO A 39 1.38 -1.15 41.34
C PRO A 39 2.32 0.01 40.98
N VAL A 40 2.88 -0.01 39.77
CA VAL A 40 3.75 1.06 39.27
C VAL A 40 2.91 2.15 38.59
N ALA A 41 3.13 3.41 38.93
CA ALA A 41 2.35 4.53 38.40
C ALA A 41 2.64 4.78 36.90
N ARG A 42 1.58 4.92 36.09
CA ARG A 42 1.63 5.12 34.64
C ARG A 42 2.00 6.58 34.30
N LYS A 43 3.16 6.80 33.64
CA LYS A 43 3.47 8.11 33.04
C LYS A 43 2.98 8.12 31.58
N SER A 44 2.07 9.05 31.27
CA SER A 44 1.58 9.28 29.91
C SER A 44 2.64 10.02 29.07
N SER A 45 3.08 9.42 27.96
CA SER A 45 3.95 10.08 26.98
C SER A 45 3.14 10.84 25.94
N SER A 46 3.38 12.14 25.80
CA SER A 46 2.77 13.01 24.79
C SER A 46 3.34 12.72 23.41
N GLY A 47 2.48 12.25 22.48
CA GLY A 47 2.86 11.98 21.11
C GLY A 47 3.15 13.25 20.29
N SER A 48 4.23 13.24 19.53
CA SER A 48 4.59 14.28 18.59
C SER A 48 3.68 14.26 17.36
N LYS A 49 3.13 15.44 16.98
CA LYS A 49 2.35 15.63 15.75
C LYS A 49 3.27 15.49 14.52
N ALA A 50 3.24 14.34 13.86
CA ALA A 50 3.83 14.19 12.53
C ALA A 50 2.99 14.97 11.50
N ALA A 51 3.64 15.84 10.73
CA ALA A 51 3.00 16.67 9.71
C ALA A 51 2.32 15.80 8.64
N ARG A 52 1.03 16.05 8.41
CA ARG A 52 0.22 15.44 7.35
C ARG A 52 0.73 15.93 5.99
N ARG A 53 1.51 15.14 5.29
CA ARG A 53 1.79 15.33 3.87
C ARG A 53 0.89 14.39 3.06
N GLY A 54 -0.35 14.80 2.83
CA GLY A 54 -1.15 14.26 1.74
C GLY A 54 -0.49 14.69 0.43
N GLY A 55 -0.01 13.72 -0.38
CA GLY A 55 0.65 14.02 -1.63
C GLY A 55 -0.33 14.65 -2.63
N GLU A 56 0.04 15.77 -3.24
CA GLU A 56 -0.65 16.33 -4.39
C GLU A 56 -0.05 15.75 -5.68
N LEU A 57 -0.91 15.59 -6.72
CA LEU A 57 -0.42 15.23 -8.04
C LEU A 57 0.49 16.35 -8.56
N ARG A 58 1.67 15.98 -9.06
CA ARG A 58 2.57 16.90 -9.76
C ARG A 58 2.24 16.91 -11.25
N ILE A 59 2.20 18.10 -11.85
CA ILE A 59 2.15 18.26 -13.30
C ILE A 59 3.58 18.28 -13.81
N GLY A 60 3.89 17.34 -14.69
CA GLY A 60 5.14 17.24 -15.41
C GLY A 60 4.96 17.58 -16.90
N LYS A 61 6.04 18.03 -17.51
CA LYS A 61 6.17 18.19 -18.95
C LYS A 61 7.43 17.47 -19.40
N GLY A 62 7.23 16.46 -20.23
CA GLY A 62 8.29 15.76 -20.92
C GLY A 62 8.59 16.42 -22.26
N ARG A 63 9.36 15.71 -23.09
CA ARG A 63 9.71 16.18 -24.44
C ARG A 63 8.52 16.19 -25.38
N PHE A 64 7.69 15.14 -25.31
CA PHE A 64 6.57 14.93 -26.21
C PHE A 64 5.21 14.91 -25.52
N PHE A 65 5.20 14.87 -24.18
CA PHE A 65 3.97 14.73 -23.40
C PHE A 65 3.94 15.71 -22.24
N SER A 66 2.73 16.06 -21.81
CA SER A 66 2.43 16.60 -20.50
C SER A 66 1.60 15.57 -19.72
N PHE A 67 1.77 15.53 -18.40
CA PHE A 67 1.18 14.49 -17.58
C PHE A 67 1.00 14.95 -16.13
N ALA A 68 0.11 14.29 -15.42
CA ALA A 68 0.03 14.36 -13.97
C ALA A 68 0.51 13.04 -13.37
N MET A 69 1.26 13.09 -12.27
CA MET A 69 1.73 11.89 -11.59
C MET A 69 1.86 12.10 -10.08
N PRO A 70 1.80 11.06 -9.26
CA PRO A 70 2.15 11.12 -7.84
C PRO A 70 3.59 11.63 -7.62
N PRO A 71 3.90 12.28 -6.47
CA PRO A 71 5.19 12.94 -6.23
C PRO A 71 6.41 12.03 -6.37
N ASP A 72 6.27 10.76 -5.94
CA ASP A 72 7.37 9.80 -5.87
C ASP A 72 7.51 8.94 -7.14
N TRP A 73 6.62 9.13 -8.13
CA TRP A 73 6.68 8.41 -9.38
C TRP A 73 7.74 9.01 -10.30
N ARG A 74 8.23 8.19 -11.20
CA ARG A 74 9.24 8.57 -12.22
C ARG A 74 8.71 8.36 -13.62
N VAL A 75 9.26 9.12 -14.56
CA VAL A 75 9.10 8.87 -15.98
C VAL A 75 9.98 7.67 -16.35
N GLY A 76 9.37 6.62 -16.90
CA GLY A 76 10.06 5.44 -17.36
C GLY A 76 10.50 5.58 -18.81
N GLU A 77 9.59 6.06 -19.68
CA GLU A 77 9.82 6.36 -21.08
C GLU A 77 9.21 7.72 -21.43
N ASP A 78 9.91 8.54 -22.18
CA ASP A 78 9.43 9.78 -22.80
C ASP A 78 9.90 9.80 -24.25
N GLY A 79 9.28 8.93 -25.06
CA GLY A 79 9.54 8.78 -26.48
C GLY A 79 8.46 9.44 -27.32
N GLN A 80 8.74 9.66 -28.62
CA GLN A 80 7.79 10.31 -29.54
C GLN A 80 6.44 9.57 -29.64
N PHE A 81 6.43 8.26 -29.43
CA PHE A 81 5.26 7.39 -29.61
C PHE A 81 4.64 6.91 -28.31
N ALA A 82 5.35 7.02 -27.19
CA ALA A 82 4.91 6.52 -25.92
C ALA A 82 5.49 7.30 -24.74
N LEU A 83 4.69 7.42 -23.67
CA LEU A 83 5.09 7.83 -22.34
C LEU A 83 4.73 6.74 -21.36
N SER A 84 5.61 6.46 -20.42
CA SER A 84 5.28 5.65 -19.24
C SER A 84 5.66 6.36 -17.95
N LEU A 85 4.79 6.25 -16.94
CA LEU A 85 5.02 6.72 -15.57
C LEU A 85 5.02 5.49 -14.66
N VAL A 86 6.01 5.37 -13.80
CA VAL A 86 6.25 4.14 -13.04
C VAL A 86 6.35 4.45 -11.55
N ALA A 87 5.67 3.67 -10.75
CA ALA A 87 5.73 3.74 -9.28
C ALA A 87 7.14 3.42 -8.75
N PRO A 88 7.52 3.93 -7.55
CA PRO A 88 8.84 3.70 -6.97
C PRO A 88 9.18 2.22 -6.76
N ASP A 89 8.17 1.40 -6.44
CA ASP A 89 8.30 -0.05 -6.23
C ASP A 89 8.24 -0.87 -7.53
N ASN A 90 8.07 -0.21 -8.70
CA ASN A 90 7.86 -0.80 -10.02
C ASN A 90 6.64 -1.72 -10.13
N LYS A 91 5.71 -1.67 -9.17
CA LYS A 91 4.51 -2.51 -9.17
C LYS A 91 3.27 -1.83 -9.74
N ALA A 92 3.37 -0.56 -10.13
CA ALA A 92 2.30 0.14 -10.82
C ALA A 92 2.86 1.04 -11.92
N LEU A 93 2.09 1.20 -12.98
CA LEU A 93 2.46 2.05 -14.11
C LEU A 93 1.22 2.62 -14.81
N THR A 94 1.41 3.80 -15.42
CA THR A 94 0.50 4.32 -16.43
C THR A 94 1.27 4.50 -17.73
N VAL A 95 0.59 4.27 -18.85
CA VAL A 95 1.17 4.36 -20.19
C VAL A 95 0.23 5.13 -21.08
N MET A 96 0.78 5.97 -21.93
CA MET A 96 0.12 6.45 -23.14
C MET A 96 0.95 6.06 -24.35
N VAL A 97 0.32 5.48 -25.36
CA VAL A 97 0.95 5.13 -26.63
C VAL A 97 -0.02 5.43 -27.76
N GLY A 98 0.50 5.98 -28.85
CA GLY A 98 -0.30 6.30 -30.01
C GLY A 98 0.33 5.81 -31.31
N ASN A 99 -0.51 5.68 -32.34
CA ASN A 99 -0.08 5.42 -33.70
C ASN A 99 -1.06 6.05 -34.68
N ALA A 100 -0.54 6.77 -35.65
CA ALA A 100 -1.29 7.36 -36.76
C ALA A 100 -1.05 6.58 -38.06
N GLY A 101 -1.92 6.73 -39.04
CA GLY A 101 -1.79 6.06 -40.35
C GLY A 101 -2.15 4.57 -40.30
N LEU A 102 -2.92 4.15 -39.32
CA LEU A 102 -3.48 2.79 -39.29
C LEU A 102 -4.69 2.70 -40.25
N PRO A 103 -5.08 1.49 -40.70
CA PRO A 103 -6.34 1.30 -41.42
C PRO A 103 -7.53 1.93 -40.69
N PRO A 104 -8.52 2.51 -41.40
CA PRO A 104 -9.64 3.22 -40.76
C PRO A 104 -10.46 2.35 -39.81
N ASP A 105 -10.52 1.07 -40.06
CA ASP A 105 -11.27 0.04 -39.33
C ASP A 105 -10.38 -0.80 -38.37
N TYR A 106 -9.16 -0.33 -38.08
CA TYR A 106 -8.24 -1.06 -37.23
C TYR A 106 -8.85 -1.34 -35.84
N PRO A 107 -8.96 -2.64 -35.43
CA PRO A 107 -9.71 -3.00 -34.24
C PRO A 107 -9.03 -2.46 -32.96
N PRO A 108 -9.75 -1.70 -32.10
CA PRO A 108 -9.20 -1.17 -30.85
C PRO A 108 -8.65 -2.24 -29.89
N MET A 109 -9.33 -3.38 -29.80
CA MET A 109 -8.88 -4.51 -28.97
C MET A 109 -7.54 -5.08 -29.46
N ARG A 110 -7.37 -5.21 -30.78
CA ARG A 110 -6.13 -5.66 -31.39
C ARG A 110 -5.00 -4.68 -31.07
N PHE A 111 -5.27 -3.38 -31.20
CA PHE A 111 -4.31 -2.33 -30.86
C PHE A 111 -3.88 -2.42 -29.39
N ALA A 112 -4.84 -2.53 -28.45
CA ALA A 112 -4.53 -2.69 -27.02
C ALA A 112 -3.64 -3.90 -26.79
N ARG A 113 -4.00 -5.05 -27.33
CA ARG A 113 -3.24 -6.30 -27.16
C ARG A 113 -1.82 -6.20 -27.70
N GLU A 114 -1.63 -5.65 -28.90
CA GLU A 114 -0.30 -5.47 -29.49
C GLU A 114 0.60 -4.54 -28.68
N LYS A 115 0.03 -3.45 -28.13
CA LYS A 115 0.79 -2.52 -27.29
C LYS A 115 1.14 -3.12 -25.93
N LEU A 116 0.23 -3.87 -25.33
CA LEU A 116 0.47 -4.54 -24.04
C LEU A 116 1.47 -5.69 -24.17
N LEU A 117 1.55 -6.37 -25.31
CA LEU A 117 2.58 -7.40 -25.57
C LEU A 117 4.01 -6.85 -25.50
N ALA A 118 4.21 -5.54 -25.70
CA ALA A 118 5.52 -4.90 -25.54
C ALA A 118 6.05 -4.98 -24.09
N LEU A 119 5.17 -5.16 -23.09
CA LEU A 119 5.54 -5.40 -21.70
C LEU A 119 6.06 -6.83 -21.45
N ARG A 120 6.05 -7.70 -22.46
CA ARG A 120 6.40 -9.14 -22.38
C ARG A 120 5.62 -9.86 -21.27
N PRO A 121 4.29 -9.71 -21.24
CA PRO A 121 3.44 -10.34 -20.25
C PRO A 121 3.37 -11.85 -20.49
N GLN A 122 3.13 -12.58 -19.40
CA GLN A 122 2.64 -13.96 -19.42
C GLN A 122 1.12 -13.92 -19.18
N ASP A 123 0.37 -14.82 -19.80
CA ASP A 123 -1.07 -15.00 -19.61
C ASP A 123 -1.89 -13.70 -19.79
N LEU A 124 -1.55 -12.90 -20.81
CA LEU A 124 -2.26 -11.66 -21.11
C LEU A 124 -3.71 -11.95 -21.49
N GLN A 125 -4.62 -11.44 -20.68
CA GLN A 125 -6.04 -11.40 -20.94
C GLN A 125 -6.49 -9.94 -21.15
N VAL A 126 -7.25 -9.71 -22.20
CA VAL A 126 -7.90 -8.44 -22.49
C VAL A 126 -9.39 -8.73 -22.57
N GLY A 127 -10.15 -8.12 -21.68
CA GLY A 127 -11.60 -8.32 -21.54
C GLY A 127 -12.38 -7.71 -22.71
N GLU A 128 -13.70 -7.87 -22.65
CA GLU A 128 -14.61 -7.34 -23.65
C GLU A 128 -14.61 -5.80 -23.68
N PRO A 129 -14.74 -5.19 -24.86
CA PRO A 129 -14.76 -3.76 -25.02
C PRO A 129 -16.01 -3.13 -24.38
N ARG A 130 -15.80 -2.11 -23.56
CA ARG A 130 -16.87 -1.24 -23.05
C ARG A 130 -16.71 0.14 -23.67
N GLN A 131 -17.82 0.77 -24.09
CA GLN A 131 -17.76 2.13 -24.59
C GLN A 131 -17.31 3.09 -23.47
N ALA A 132 -16.34 3.96 -23.78
CA ALA A 132 -15.76 4.89 -22.84
C ALA A 132 -15.71 6.32 -23.41
N ARG A 133 -15.42 7.28 -22.54
CA ARG A 133 -15.17 8.66 -22.97
C ARG A 133 -13.81 8.75 -23.64
N PRO A 134 -13.73 9.24 -24.89
CA PRO A 134 -12.45 9.38 -25.56
C PRO A 134 -11.58 10.46 -24.92
N VAL A 135 -10.28 10.34 -25.10
CA VAL A 135 -9.36 11.44 -24.81
C VAL A 135 -9.62 12.61 -25.75
N ALA A 136 -9.25 13.82 -25.34
CA ALA A 136 -9.50 15.02 -26.11
C ALA A 136 -8.92 14.91 -27.53
N GLY A 137 -9.70 15.33 -28.53
CA GLY A 137 -9.33 15.23 -29.96
C GLY A 137 -9.68 13.90 -30.64
N PHE A 138 -10.14 12.92 -29.90
CA PHE A 138 -10.61 11.62 -30.43
C PHE A 138 -12.14 11.56 -30.45
N ARG A 139 -12.70 10.70 -31.31
CA ARG A 139 -14.15 10.61 -31.54
C ARG A 139 -14.82 9.52 -30.71
N ASN A 140 -14.20 8.34 -30.64
CA ASN A 140 -14.71 7.16 -29.94
C ASN A 140 -13.64 6.60 -29.02
N ALA A 141 -14.06 5.90 -27.95
CA ALA A 141 -13.13 5.13 -27.12
C ALA A 141 -13.78 3.86 -26.62
N TYR A 142 -12.92 2.86 -26.39
CA TYR A 142 -13.24 1.57 -25.83
C TYR A 142 -12.30 1.26 -24.69
N GLU A 143 -12.85 0.84 -23.56
CA GLU A 143 -12.12 0.43 -22.38
C GLU A 143 -12.14 -1.09 -22.24
N PHE A 144 -11.04 -1.65 -21.80
CA PHE A 144 -10.81 -3.07 -21.63
C PHE A 144 -10.24 -3.33 -20.23
N GLU A 145 -10.77 -4.29 -19.52
CA GLU A 145 -10.10 -4.86 -18.36
C GLU A 145 -8.89 -5.66 -18.82
N VAL A 146 -7.78 -5.52 -18.11
CA VAL A 146 -6.52 -6.17 -18.45
C VAL A 146 -5.99 -6.94 -17.25
N SER A 147 -5.59 -8.18 -17.48
CA SER A 147 -4.83 -8.95 -16.50
C SER A 147 -3.69 -9.71 -17.17
N TYR A 148 -2.57 -9.82 -16.47
CA TYR A 148 -1.37 -10.53 -16.94
C TYR A 148 -0.44 -10.81 -15.77
N SER A 149 0.60 -11.60 -16.02
CA SER A 149 1.68 -11.77 -15.05
C SER A 149 3.04 -11.40 -15.66
N VAL A 150 3.94 -10.91 -14.80
CA VAL A 150 5.34 -10.65 -15.15
C VAL A 150 6.22 -11.17 -14.03
N ARG A 151 7.10 -12.11 -14.33
CA ARG A 151 8.03 -12.71 -13.34
C ARG A 151 7.32 -13.23 -12.09
N GLY A 152 6.16 -13.87 -12.27
CA GLY A 152 5.36 -14.43 -11.16
C GLY A 152 4.52 -13.43 -10.39
N VAL A 153 4.56 -12.14 -10.70
CA VAL A 153 3.69 -11.13 -10.13
C VAL A 153 2.48 -10.93 -11.02
N ALA A 154 1.28 -11.12 -10.47
CA ALA A 154 0.02 -10.85 -11.17
C ALA A 154 -0.28 -9.35 -11.18
N TYR A 155 -0.69 -8.84 -12.34
CA TYR A 155 -1.09 -7.45 -12.57
C TYR A 155 -2.53 -7.40 -13.01
N GLN A 156 -3.22 -6.34 -12.60
CA GLN A 156 -4.56 -5.98 -13.04
C GLN A 156 -4.59 -4.51 -13.46
N GLY A 157 -5.50 -4.16 -14.37
CA GLY A 157 -5.61 -2.80 -14.82
C GLY A 157 -6.73 -2.59 -15.82
N VAL A 158 -6.72 -1.40 -16.39
CA VAL A 158 -7.59 -1.02 -17.51
C VAL A 158 -6.75 -0.40 -18.63
N ALA A 159 -7.13 -0.68 -19.87
CA ALA A 159 -6.60 -0.03 -21.05
C ALA A 159 -7.77 0.62 -21.80
N LYS A 160 -7.61 1.89 -22.18
CA LYS A 160 -8.60 2.63 -22.97
C LYS A 160 -7.99 3.01 -24.30
N VAL A 161 -8.61 2.59 -25.38
CA VAL A 161 -8.19 2.94 -26.76
C VAL A 161 -9.16 3.95 -27.31
N SER A 162 -8.64 5.13 -27.61
CA SER A 162 -9.38 6.23 -28.28
C SER A 162 -9.06 6.20 -29.77
N VAL A 163 -10.06 6.44 -30.61
CA VAL A 163 -10.02 6.35 -32.05
C VAL A 163 -10.40 7.69 -32.69
N ALA A 164 -9.55 8.18 -33.58
CA ALA A 164 -9.84 9.33 -34.46
C ALA A 164 -9.75 8.86 -35.92
N PRO A 165 -10.89 8.55 -36.58
CA PRO A 165 -10.90 8.15 -37.97
C PRO A 165 -10.60 9.34 -38.89
N ALA A 166 -9.87 9.10 -39.95
CA ALA A 166 -9.71 9.96 -41.10
C ALA A 166 -10.22 9.22 -42.37
N TYR A 167 -10.22 9.88 -43.54
CA TYR A 167 -10.82 9.31 -44.76
C TYR A 167 -10.21 7.97 -45.16
N ASP A 168 -8.90 7.87 -45.14
CA ASP A 168 -8.11 6.73 -45.61
C ASP A 168 -7.25 6.07 -44.50
N SER A 169 -7.30 6.65 -43.31
CA SER A 169 -6.48 6.17 -42.18
C SER A 169 -7.13 6.50 -40.85
N GLY A 170 -6.65 5.89 -39.78
CA GLY A 170 -7.06 6.16 -38.41
C GLY A 170 -5.87 6.48 -37.52
N THR A 171 -6.12 7.25 -36.49
CA THR A 171 -5.19 7.44 -35.37
C THR A 171 -5.79 6.79 -34.14
N LEU A 172 -5.02 5.91 -33.51
CA LEU A 172 -5.39 5.26 -32.25
C LEU A 172 -4.41 5.69 -31.15
N ALA A 173 -4.99 5.98 -29.98
CA ALA A 173 -4.23 6.28 -28.79
C ALA A 173 -4.73 5.39 -27.64
N MET A 174 -3.82 4.71 -26.96
CA MET A 174 -4.12 3.91 -25.78
C MET A 174 -3.56 4.60 -24.55
N THR A 175 -4.42 4.82 -23.55
CA THR A 175 -4.00 5.05 -22.17
C THR A 175 -4.21 3.76 -21.39
N ALA A 176 -3.26 3.39 -20.54
CA ALA A 176 -3.41 2.23 -19.68
C ALA A 176 -2.92 2.52 -18.27
N ALA A 177 -3.63 1.96 -17.30
CA ALA A 177 -3.32 2.02 -15.89
C ALA A 177 -3.28 0.60 -15.34
N MET A 178 -2.16 0.21 -14.78
CA MET A 178 -1.94 -1.17 -14.31
C MET A 178 -1.16 -1.18 -13.00
N ALA A 179 -1.52 -2.08 -12.10
CA ALA A 179 -0.79 -2.30 -10.87
C ALA A 179 -0.76 -3.79 -10.49
N ALA A 180 0.13 -4.17 -9.58
CA ALA A 180 0.09 -5.47 -8.96
C ALA A 180 -1.32 -5.73 -8.39
N ALA A 181 -1.84 -6.95 -8.52
CA ALA A 181 -3.25 -7.27 -8.27
C ALA A 181 -3.70 -6.97 -6.83
N ASP A 182 -2.81 -7.07 -5.86
CA ASP A 182 -3.03 -6.66 -4.47
C ASP A 182 -3.20 -5.14 -4.35
N GLN A 183 -2.31 -4.36 -4.96
CA GLN A 183 -2.37 -2.90 -4.97
C GLN A 183 -3.56 -2.37 -5.76
N TRP A 184 -3.89 -3.02 -6.90
CA TRP A 184 -5.05 -2.67 -7.70
C TRP A 184 -6.33 -2.74 -6.88
N ARG A 185 -6.53 -3.85 -6.16
CA ARG A 185 -7.69 -4.06 -5.28
C ARG A 185 -7.66 -3.19 -4.03
N ALA A 186 -6.46 -2.85 -3.51
CA ALA A 186 -6.29 -1.97 -2.35
C ALA A 186 -6.59 -0.49 -2.64
N GLY A 187 -6.89 -0.12 -3.90
CA GLY A 187 -7.38 1.20 -4.23
C GLY A 187 -6.75 1.89 -5.43
N TYR A 188 -5.74 1.29 -6.10
CA TYR A 188 -5.20 1.87 -7.34
C TYR A 188 -6.24 1.93 -8.46
N SER A 189 -7.19 0.99 -8.47
CA SER A 189 -8.31 0.97 -9.42
C SER A 189 -9.20 2.22 -9.38
N THR A 190 -9.23 2.97 -8.28
CA THR A 190 -10.10 4.14 -8.13
C THR A 190 -9.52 5.42 -8.73
N TRP A 191 -8.20 5.60 -8.70
CA TRP A 191 -7.55 6.85 -9.11
C TRP A 191 -6.56 6.70 -10.25
N LEU A 192 -5.88 5.53 -10.40
CA LEU A 192 -4.82 5.35 -11.37
C LEU A 192 -5.29 5.48 -12.83
N PRO A 193 -6.49 4.98 -13.24
CA PRO A 193 -7.03 5.20 -14.57
C PRO A 193 -7.22 6.68 -14.89
N GLN A 194 -7.64 7.47 -13.92
CA GLN A 194 -7.84 8.90 -14.10
C GLN A 194 -6.52 9.66 -14.25
N VAL A 195 -5.46 9.22 -13.55
CA VAL A 195 -4.10 9.73 -13.76
C VAL A 195 -3.60 9.39 -15.16
N ALA A 196 -3.85 8.18 -15.65
CA ALA A 196 -3.51 7.80 -17.02
C ALA A 196 -4.23 8.69 -18.05
N ASP A 197 -5.47 9.05 -17.81
CA ASP A 197 -6.26 9.94 -18.67
C ASP A 197 -5.77 11.39 -18.68
N GLN A 198 -4.90 11.78 -17.73
CA GLN A 198 -4.27 13.11 -17.72
C GLN A 198 -2.96 13.16 -18.53
N ILE A 199 -2.58 12.09 -19.20
CA ILE A 199 -1.44 12.12 -20.11
C ILE A 199 -1.90 12.70 -21.46
N SER A 200 -1.23 13.74 -21.92
CA SER A 200 -1.56 14.44 -23.17
C SER A 200 -0.32 14.58 -24.03
N ALA A 201 -0.43 14.26 -25.31
CA ALA A 201 0.63 14.52 -26.28
C ALA A 201 0.74 16.02 -26.56
N THR A 202 1.93 16.58 -26.47
CA THR A 202 2.21 18.00 -26.74
C THR A 202 2.90 18.21 -28.09
N ASP A 203 3.56 17.16 -28.61
CA ASP A 203 4.19 17.17 -29.91
C ASP A 203 3.86 15.85 -30.65
N GLY A 204 3.10 16.00 -31.70
CA GLY A 204 2.16 14.99 -32.16
C GLY A 204 2.64 13.97 -33.19
N GLY A 205 3.90 13.58 -33.22
CA GLY A 205 4.36 12.60 -34.23
C GLY A 205 3.59 11.28 -34.22
N ALA A 206 3.25 10.76 -33.07
CA ALA A 206 2.48 9.50 -32.93
C ALA A 206 0.97 9.68 -33.14
N PHE A 207 0.46 10.89 -33.07
CA PHE A 207 -0.97 11.20 -32.99
C PHE A 207 -1.47 11.92 -34.24
N GLY A 208 -0.59 12.22 -35.20
CA GLY A 208 -0.91 13.03 -36.37
C GLY A 208 -1.29 14.47 -36.01
N LEU A 209 -1.56 15.30 -37.04
CA LEU A 209 -1.97 16.70 -36.83
C LEU A 209 -3.28 16.88 -36.04
N ARG A 210 -4.14 15.87 -36.01
CA ARG A 210 -5.42 15.89 -35.29
C ARG A 210 -5.37 15.32 -33.87
N GLY A 211 -4.29 14.62 -33.52
CA GLY A 211 -4.13 13.98 -32.22
C GLY A 211 -3.33 14.80 -31.23
N ILE A 212 -2.91 16.00 -31.57
CA ILE A 212 -2.26 16.90 -30.64
C ILE A 212 -3.31 17.35 -29.62
N MET A 213 -3.21 16.84 -28.42
CA MET A 213 -4.10 17.19 -27.33
C MET A 213 -3.46 18.31 -26.53
N GLN A 214 -3.81 19.53 -26.86
CA GLN A 214 -3.52 20.67 -25.99
C GLN A 214 -4.50 20.65 -24.82
N GLN A 215 -4.11 20.02 -23.74
CA GLN A 215 -4.88 20.03 -22.50
C GLN A 215 -4.17 20.92 -21.48
N SER A 216 -4.89 21.94 -21.01
CA SER A 216 -4.46 22.65 -19.80
C SER A 216 -4.82 21.79 -18.60
N LEU A 217 -3.90 20.94 -18.13
CA LEU A 217 -4.14 20.02 -17.02
C LEU A 217 -4.64 20.73 -15.76
N ARG A 218 -4.13 21.91 -15.47
CA ARG A 218 -4.49 22.67 -14.25
C ARG A 218 -5.94 23.13 -14.21
N ASN A 219 -6.54 23.38 -15.37
CA ASN A 219 -7.88 23.94 -15.48
C ASN A 219 -8.94 22.92 -15.92
N SER A 220 -8.57 21.64 -16.04
CA SER A 220 -9.53 20.62 -16.44
C SER A 220 -10.30 20.09 -15.24
N THR A 221 -11.61 19.92 -15.36
CA THR A 221 -12.45 19.28 -14.34
C THR A 221 -12.00 17.84 -14.08
N ALA A 222 -11.55 17.14 -15.13
CA ALA A 222 -11.00 15.79 -15.03
C ALA A 222 -9.71 15.74 -14.22
N PHE A 223 -8.83 16.75 -14.31
CA PHE A 223 -7.65 16.84 -13.45
C PHE A 223 -8.05 17.07 -11.99
N ALA A 224 -9.00 17.96 -11.73
CA ALA A 224 -9.47 18.23 -10.38
C ALA A 224 -10.06 16.95 -9.72
N GLU A 225 -10.81 16.17 -10.49
CA GLU A 225 -11.37 14.89 -10.05
C GLU A 225 -10.26 13.87 -9.74
N ALA A 226 -9.31 13.67 -10.67
CA ALA A 226 -8.16 12.79 -10.47
C ALA A 226 -7.34 13.19 -9.24
N ALA A 227 -7.08 14.48 -9.05
CA ALA A 227 -6.35 15.01 -7.91
C ALA A 227 -7.10 14.81 -6.60
N ARG A 228 -8.44 14.95 -6.60
CA ARG A 228 -9.27 14.67 -5.43
C ARG A 228 -9.20 13.20 -5.04
N GLN A 229 -9.46 12.30 -5.96
CA GLN A 229 -9.45 10.86 -5.69
C GLN A 229 -8.08 10.36 -5.24
N TYR A 230 -7.01 10.86 -5.83
CA TYR A 230 -5.65 10.54 -5.39
C TYR A 230 -5.40 11.02 -3.95
N ARG A 231 -5.83 12.26 -3.61
CA ARG A 231 -5.69 12.78 -2.24
C ARG A 231 -6.45 11.94 -1.23
N ASP A 232 -7.71 11.62 -1.53
CA ASP A 232 -8.57 10.82 -0.64
C ASP A 232 -7.96 9.43 -0.40
N TRP A 233 -7.48 8.79 -1.46
CA TRP A 233 -6.78 7.52 -1.37
C TRP A 233 -5.47 7.65 -0.55
N SER A 234 -4.65 8.64 -0.86
CA SER A 234 -3.39 8.89 -0.19
C SER A 234 -3.58 9.15 1.30
N GLN A 235 -4.57 9.96 1.68
CA GLN A 235 -4.88 10.24 3.08
C GLN A 235 -5.32 8.98 3.83
N LYS A 236 -6.21 8.16 3.24
CA LYS A 236 -6.64 6.89 3.83
C LYS A 236 -5.47 5.94 4.03
N THR A 237 -4.62 5.80 3.01
CA THR A 237 -3.44 4.93 3.08
C THR A 237 -2.45 5.41 4.14
N TRP A 238 -2.20 6.72 4.23
CA TRP A 238 -1.34 7.30 5.27
C TRP A 238 -1.92 7.09 6.68
N GLN A 239 -3.22 7.24 6.85
CA GLN A 239 -3.88 6.95 8.12
C GLN A 239 -3.69 5.50 8.52
N GLN A 240 -3.98 4.56 7.61
CA GLN A 240 -3.81 3.12 7.87
C GLN A 240 -2.36 2.76 8.22
N VAL A 241 -1.38 3.27 7.45
CA VAL A 241 0.05 3.03 7.72
C VAL A 241 0.47 3.64 9.06
N THR A 242 -0.02 4.85 9.37
CA THR A 242 0.29 5.53 10.63
C THR A 242 -0.33 4.79 11.80
N ASP A 243 -1.58 4.36 11.70
CA ASP A 243 -2.28 3.62 12.75
C ASP A 243 -1.62 2.25 12.98
N GLN A 244 -1.27 1.54 11.90
CA GLN A 244 -0.54 0.27 11.99
C GLN A 244 0.87 0.45 12.57
N ARG A 245 1.57 1.52 12.20
CA ARG A 245 2.89 1.85 12.76
C ARG A 245 2.80 2.23 14.23
N ASN A 246 1.81 3.04 14.60
CA ASN A 246 1.57 3.43 15.98
C ASN A 246 1.21 2.20 16.83
N ALA A 247 0.30 1.35 16.36
CA ALA A 247 -0.04 0.11 17.05
C ALA A 247 1.17 -0.82 17.20
N SER A 248 2.01 -0.95 16.16
CA SER A 248 3.26 -1.72 16.23
C SER A 248 4.27 -1.10 17.19
N GLN A 249 4.37 0.24 17.20
CA GLN A 249 5.29 0.96 18.07
C GLN A 249 4.81 0.94 19.53
N ASP A 250 3.52 1.06 19.74
CA ASP A 250 2.90 0.92 21.07
C ASP A 250 3.12 -0.50 21.63
N GLY A 251 2.97 -1.52 20.79
CA GLY A 251 3.30 -2.90 21.17
C GLY A 251 4.78 -3.10 21.53
N LYS A 252 5.70 -2.51 20.76
CA LYS A 252 7.15 -2.56 21.07
C LYS A 252 7.48 -1.78 22.32
N ASN A 253 6.98 -0.55 22.47
CA ASN A 253 7.18 0.28 23.64
C ASN A 253 6.61 -0.39 24.89
N PHE A 254 5.48 -1.09 24.76
CA PHE A 254 4.89 -1.87 25.82
C PHE A 254 5.82 -3.03 26.25
N ALA A 255 6.31 -3.80 25.28
CA ALA A 255 7.23 -4.91 25.56
C ALA A 255 8.59 -4.42 26.12
N GLU A 256 9.15 -3.34 25.54
CA GLU A 256 10.39 -2.73 26.06
C GLU A 256 10.23 -2.20 27.48
N ARG A 257 9.09 -1.58 27.80
CA ARG A 257 8.78 -1.09 29.14
C ARG A 257 8.65 -2.26 30.13
N GLU A 258 7.98 -3.35 29.74
CA GLU A 258 7.91 -4.55 30.58
C GLU A 258 9.32 -5.12 30.86
N ILE A 259 10.18 -5.19 29.84
CA ILE A 259 11.54 -5.73 29.96
C ILE A 259 12.43 -4.80 30.80
N LEU A 260 12.50 -3.51 30.44
CA LEU A 260 13.38 -2.54 31.11
C LEU A 260 12.90 -2.20 32.53
N GLY A 261 11.59 -2.14 32.71
CA GLY A 261 10.97 -1.88 34.01
C GLY A 261 10.93 -3.09 34.96
N GLY A 262 11.24 -4.29 34.44
CA GLY A 262 11.08 -5.54 35.21
C GLY A 262 9.62 -5.72 35.65
N VAL A 263 8.66 -5.25 34.86
CA VAL A 263 7.22 -5.30 35.15
C VAL A 263 6.47 -6.10 34.11
N GLN A 264 5.30 -6.58 34.47
CA GLN A 264 4.33 -7.21 33.56
C GLN A 264 2.95 -6.60 33.80
N THR A 265 2.19 -6.46 32.74
CA THR A 265 0.83 -5.92 32.81
C THR A 265 -0.18 -7.05 32.94
N PHE A 266 -1.04 -6.95 33.95
CA PHE A 266 -2.10 -7.91 34.26
C PHE A 266 -3.46 -7.24 34.20
N ALA A 267 -4.48 -7.97 33.72
CA ALA A 267 -5.86 -7.52 33.76
C ALA A 267 -6.39 -7.59 35.20
N ASN A 268 -7.11 -6.57 35.62
CA ASN A 268 -7.83 -6.60 36.92
C ASN A 268 -9.15 -7.39 36.74
N PRO A 269 -9.31 -8.55 37.36
CA PRO A 269 -10.50 -9.38 37.20
C PRO A 269 -11.77 -8.79 37.84
N TYR A 270 -11.64 -7.71 38.59
CA TYR A 270 -12.77 -6.99 39.23
C TYR A 270 -13.14 -5.69 38.51
N GLY A 271 -12.28 -5.19 37.61
CA GLY A 271 -12.50 -3.94 36.88
C GLY A 271 -12.52 -4.18 35.36
N THR A 272 -13.59 -3.79 34.66
CA THR A 272 -13.69 -3.86 33.22
C THR A 272 -12.70 -2.89 32.55
N GLY A 273 -11.68 -3.43 31.87
CA GLY A 273 -10.70 -2.64 31.09
C GLY A 273 -9.58 -2.00 31.92
N GLN A 274 -9.51 -2.24 33.21
CA GLN A 274 -8.39 -1.80 34.07
C GLN A 274 -7.27 -2.82 34.06
N SER A 275 -6.04 -2.35 33.98
CA SER A 275 -4.83 -3.19 34.04
C SER A 275 -3.87 -2.64 35.10
N MET A 276 -3.10 -3.55 35.71
CA MET A 276 -2.13 -3.25 36.75
C MET A 276 -0.74 -3.70 36.29
N GLU A 277 0.27 -2.85 36.50
CA GLU A 277 1.67 -3.19 36.23
C GLU A 277 2.28 -3.74 37.54
N LEU A 278 2.76 -4.99 37.48
CA LEU A 278 3.34 -5.68 38.63
C LEU A 278 4.76 -6.11 38.32
N PRO A 279 5.68 -6.12 39.29
CA PRO A 279 7.03 -6.62 39.10
C PRO A 279 7.04 -8.09 38.64
N THR A 280 8.00 -8.45 37.80
CA THR A 280 8.19 -9.82 37.28
C THR A 280 8.69 -10.83 38.32
N THR A 281 8.67 -10.45 39.59
CA THR A 281 9.18 -11.26 40.71
C THR A 281 8.45 -12.59 40.88
N TYR A 282 7.17 -12.64 40.49
CA TYR A 282 6.33 -13.82 40.65
C TYR A 282 5.62 -14.18 39.34
N LYS A 283 5.45 -15.49 39.09
CA LYS A 283 4.77 -16.02 37.90
C LYS A 283 3.24 -15.89 37.98
N TYR A 284 2.68 -15.97 39.17
CA TYR A 284 1.25 -15.96 39.38
C TYR A 284 0.91 -14.84 40.36
N ASN A 285 -0.03 -13.97 39.96
CA ASN A 285 -0.50 -12.85 40.72
C ASN A 285 -2.01 -12.96 40.94
N TRP A 286 -2.45 -12.53 42.11
CA TRP A 286 -3.83 -12.54 42.52
C TRP A 286 -4.16 -11.17 43.09
N THR A 287 -5.39 -10.70 42.89
CA THR A 287 -5.88 -9.45 43.45
C THR A 287 -7.20 -9.65 44.19
N ASP A 288 -7.45 -8.80 45.19
CA ASP A 288 -8.75 -8.71 45.85
C ASP A 288 -9.55 -7.50 45.29
N ARG A 289 -10.81 -7.32 45.77
CA ARG A 289 -11.68 -6.18 45.41
C ARG A 289 -11.14 -4.81 45.79
N GLN A 290 -10.14 -4.76 46.68
CA GLN A 290 -9.52 -3.53 47.18
C GLN A 290 -8.16 -3.26 46.49
N GLU A 291 -7.88 -3.95 45.38
CA GLU A 291 -6.64 -3.84 44.59
C GLU A 291 -5.37 -4.23 45.37
N ASN A 292 -5.51 -4.96 46.46
CA ASN A 292 -4.34 -5.58 47.08
C ASN A 292 -3.86 -6.74 46.19
N VAL A 293 -2.55 -6.88 46.02
CA VAL A 293 -1.95 -7.90 45.18
C VAL A 293 -1.04 -8.79 45.99
N VAL A 294 -1.15 -10.09 45.73
CA VAL A 294 -0.23 -11.10 46.25
C VAL A 294 0.34 -11.94 45.11
N GLY A 295 1.60 -12.28 45.19
CA GLY A 295 2.31 -13.05 44.14
C GLY A 295 2.93 -14.33 44.68
N THR A 296 3.06 -15.34 43.81
CA THR A 296 3.68 -16.61 44.07
C THR A 296 4.25 -17.25 42.81
N ASP A 297 5.24 -18.12 42.94
CA ASP A 297 5.76 -18.95 41.86
C ASP A 297 5.15 -20.37 41.85
N ASP A 298 4.38 -20.70 42.89
CA ASP A 298 3.72 -22.00 43.03
C ASP A 298 2.38 -22.00 42.24
N PRO A 299 2.23 -22.83 41.20
CA PRO A 299 0.99 -22.91 40.43
C PRO A 299 -0.20 -23.47 41.22
N SER A 300 0.05 -24.20 42.30
CA SER A 300 -0.96 -24.82 43.13
C SER A 300 -1.42 -23.93 44.32
N ALA A 301 -0.74 -22.81 44.54
CA ALA A 301 -1.05 -21.90 45.60
C ALA A 301 -2.42 -21.20 45.38
N ASN A 302 -3.26 -21.25 46.41
CA ASN A 302 -4.55 -20.58 46.38
C ASN A 302 -4.66 -19.66 47.61
N PRO A 303 -4.61 -18.33 47.41
CA PRO A 303 -4.66 -17.38 48.52
C PRO A 303 -6.04 -17.30 49.23
N ASN A 304 -7.07 -17.94 48.68
CA ASN A 304 -8.40 -18.02 49.33
C ASN A 304 -8.42 -19.03 50.49
N VAL A 305 -7.42 -19.94 50.56
CA VAL A 305 -7.36 -20.92 51.65
C VAL A 305 -6.94 -20.22 52.95
N GLY A 306 -7.82 -20.18 53.90
CA GLY A 306 -7.59 -19.51 55.20
C GLY A 306 -7.72 -17.98 55.16
N SER A 307 -8.18 -17.38 54.07
CA SER A 307 -8.40 -15.96 53.92
C SER A 307 -9.90 -15.61 54.06
N THR A 308 -10.18 -14.48 54.65
CA THR A 308 -11.54 -13.87 54.69
C THR A 308 -11.79 -13.01 53.44
N LYS A 309 -10.80 -12.79 52.58
CA LYS A 309 -10.87 -12.02 51.36
C LYS A 309 -11.06 -12.91 50.15
N GLU A 310 -11.81 -12.43 49.14
CA GLU A 310 -11.96 -13.07 47.85
C GLU A 310 -10.79 -12.67 46.95
N TRP A 311 -9.93 -13.62 46.60
CA TRP A 311 -8.79 -13.44 45.69
C TRP A 311 -9.11 -14.04 44.34
N ARG A 312 -8.86 -13.28 43.24
CA ARG A 312 -8.94 -13.77 41.86
C ARG A 312 -7.59 -13.71 41.19
N LYS A 313 -7.30 -14.78 40.42
CA LYS A 313 -6.09 -14.87 39.62
C LYS A 313 -6.13 -13.83 38.53
N MET A 314 -5.02 -13.13 38.32
CA MET A 314 -4.86 -12.13 37.27
C MET A 314 -4.32 -12.77 36.01
N GLU A 315 -4.82 -12.33 34.86
CA GLU A 315 -4.35 -12.77 33.57
C GLU A 315 -3.41 -11.73 32.96
N ARG A 316 -2.34 -12.19 32.30
CA ARG A 316 -1.40 -11.30 31.65
C ARG A 316 -2.02 -10.69 30.39
N VAL A 317 -1.91 -9.37 30.23
CA VAL A 317 -2.34 -8.63 29.05
C VAL A 317 -1.16 -8.54 28.08
N GLY A 318 -1.38 -8.82 26.78
CA GLY A 318 -0.35 -8.61 25.76
C GLY A 318 0.38 -9.86 25.27
N LYS A 319 -0.37 -10.95 25.11
CA LYS A 319 0.08 -12.08 24.27
C LYS A 319 -0.52 -12.00 22.89
#